data_7542593e90742e5500b3270296c2fb0d
#
_entry.id   7542593e90742e5500b3270296c2fb0d
#
_cell.length_a   1.000
_cell.length_b   1.000
_cell.length_c   1.000
_cell.angle_alpha   90.00
_cell.angle_beta   90.00
_cell.angle_gamma   90.00
#
_symmetry.space_group_name_H-M   'P 1'
#
loop_
_entity.id
_entity.type
_entity.pdbx_description
1 polymer ?
#
loop_
_entity_poly.entity_id
_entity_poly.type
_entity_poly.pdbx_seq_one_letter_code
_entity_poly.pdbx_strand_id
1 'polypeptide(L)'
;KLVGADDASFVFERAGTTFSHIMIDEFQDTSSLQWVNFKRLLVENMSAGNTCMLVGDVKQSIYRFRGGDWKILNGIVNEMKRFGVESKTLNTNYRSHSNVILFNNTVFSAAAHWLASGHGENLERIYADVVQQCNQRKGGYAEFSCMVAASSKKKKQAATAGVAATGNGGEEQEDVLTLLYEKIEALQACGVSPFQMAILVRYNGEARQLVEAFSDRFPDVPLVSDEAFWLSSSRAVNLIICVIRYCLDHDDEVALTYIYRLIEGEEHEAVSPFALGPVCKEEMLERMSRDLIGIFEETRHTPLLELCEHVIDVFKLNSWEGEAPYLLAFLDGVMEYLDGGNSELKSFMTYWDESMKKKPIPSCDKLGVRVLTIHKSKGLAFRAVFLPYLDWAVEKDRTDDIMWVLPKEKPYNCLPVIPSSPTSKMKNSIYADAYEAEHFDRRVENLNLAYVAFTRAEEFLYVWAKVREDVSVSQHDLTIGEALYQASKDRFSGTDGREKYVSGVPPRLGNDARVVSVSPVAEGAS
;
A
#
# COMPACT_ATOMS: atom_id res chain seq x y z
N LYS A 1 9.42 -0.43 28.38
CA LYS A 1 9.55 -1.02 29.73
C LYS A 1 10.77 -0.52 30.53
N LEU A 2 11.62 0.32 29.96
CA LEU A 2 12.84 0.83 30.62
C LEU A 2 12.65 2.16 31.34
N VAL A 3 11.51 2.82 31.18
CA VAL A 3 11.21 4.08 31.86
C VAL A 3 9.95 3.89 32.72
N GLY A 4 10.14 3.69 34.02
CA GLY A 4 9.06 3.68 34.99
C GLY A 4 8.39 5.06 35.11
N ALA A 5 7.26 5.15 35.81
CA ALA A 5 6.47 6.38 35.89
C ALA A 5 7.23 7.58 36.48
N ASP A 6 8.32 7.33 37.22
CA ASP A 6 9.06 8.35 37.98
C ASP A 6 10.45 8.71 37.42
N ASP A 7 10.93 8.02 36.34
CA ASP A 7 12.34 8.10 35.90
C ASP A 7 12.57 8.90 34.60
N ALA A 8 11.68 9.79 34.17
CA ALA A 8 11.89 10.63 32.99
C ALA A 8 13.18 11.48 33.09
N SER A 9 13.49 12.00 34.29
CA SER A 9 14.70 12.76 34.58
C SER A 9 15.99 11.97 34.27
N PHE A 10 16.05 10.70 34.67
CA PHE A 10 17.22 9.85 34.49
C PHE A 10 17.56 9.59 32.98
N VAL A 11 16.56 9.46 32.13
CA VAL A 11 16.79 9.28 30.67
C VAL A 11 17.37 10.54 30.06
N PHE A 12 16.94 11.73 30.50
CA PHE A 12 17.46 13.01 30.02
C PHE A 12 18.85 13.32 30.60
N GLU A 13 19.11 13.02 31.84
CA GLU A 13 20.46 13.11 32.43
C GLU A 13 21.46 12.23 31.69
N ARG A 14 21.06 11.00 31.33
CA ARG A 14 21.92 10.04 30.63
C ARG A 14 22.11 10.37 29.16
N ALA A 15 21.14 11.00 28.51
CA ALA A 15 21.26 11.50 27.15
C ALA A 15 22.10 12.79 27.06
N GLY A 16 22.33 13.47 28.20
CA GLY A 16 23.21 14.64 28.28
C GLY A 16 22.76 15.85 27.48
N THR A 17 21.52 15.87 27.02
CA THR A 17 20.99 16.93 26.15
C THR A 17 19.66 17.42 26.65
N THR A 18 19.59 18.73 26.92
CA THR A 18 18.33 19.43 27.12
C THR A 18 17.87 19.97 25.77
N PHE A 19 16.76 19.45 25.26
CA PHE A 19 16.21 19.95 23.99
C PHE A 19 15.53 21.30 24.22
N SER A 20 15.97 22.34 23.53
CA SER A 20 15.32 23.66 23.58
C SER A 20 14.09 23.74 22.69
N HIS A 21 14.07 22.96 21.60
CA HIS A 21 12.96 22.94 20.63
C HIS A 21 12.67 21.50 20.24
N ILE A 22 11.40 21.07 20.37
CA ILE A 22 10.95 19.74 19.95
C ILE A 22 9.89 19.90 18.87
N MET A 23 10.16 19.33 17.70
CA MET A 23 9.23 19.31 16.57
C MET A 23 8.96 17.85 16.19
N ILE A 24 7.69 17.45 16.14
CA ILE A 24 7.26 16.10 15.75
C ILE A 24 6.32 16.25 14.56
N ASP A 25 6.70 15.68 13.43
CA ASP A 25 5.87 15.59 12.22
C ASP A 25 5.16 14.24 12.14
N GLU A 26 4.17 14.12 11.27
CA GLU A 26 3.34 12.92 11.06
C GLU A 26 2.76 12.38 12.39
N PHE A 27 2.37 13.29 13.30
CA PHE A 27 2.00 12.94 14.67
C PHE A 27 0.77 12.03 14.75
N GLN A 28 -0.11 12.01 13.75
CA GLN A 28 -1.27 11.12 13.65
C GLN A 28 -0.93 9.62 13.62
N ASP A 29 0.33 9.26 13.32
CA ASP A 29 0.80 7.88 13.31
C ASP A 29 1.41 7.43 14.64
N THR A 30 1.41 8.32 15.64
CA THR A 30 1.94 8.03 16.97
C THR A 30 1.06 6.99 17.68
N SER A 31 1.69 5.95 18.22
CA SER A 31 1.00 4.96 19.05
C SER A 31 0.79 5.47 20.48
N SER A 32 -0.21 4.91 21.19
CA SER A 32 -0.46 5.24 22.59
C SER A 32 0.77 5.04 23.49
N LEU A 33 1.59 4.01 23.20
CA LEU A 33 2.83 3.78 23.95
C LEU A 33 3.89 4.85 23.68
N GLN A 34 4.07 5.24 22.41
CA GLN A 34 4.97 6.34 22.05
C GLN A 34 4.50 7.66 22.64
N TRP A 35 3.18 7.91 22.64
CA TRP A 35 2.61 9.11 23.21
C TRP A 35 2.90 9.25 24.71
N VAL A 36 2.75 8.18 25.48
CA VAL A 36 3.10 8.20 26.92
C VAL A 36 4.54 8.66 27.15
N ASN A 37 5.48 8.25 26.30
CA ASN A 37 6.89 8.66 26.40
C ASN A 37 7.09 10.11 25.92
N PHE A 38 6.58 10.46 24.73
CA PHE A 38 6.72 11.81 24.18
C PHE A 38 6.03 12.87 25.03
N LYS A 39 4.86 12.56 25.59
CA LYS A 39 4.11 13.48 26.44
C LYS A 39 4.95 13.98 27.62
N ARG A 40 5.70 13.10 28.28
CA ARG A 40 6.57 13.49 29.39
C ARG A 40 7.66 14.43 28.93
N LEU A 41 8.33 14.09 27.84
CA LEU A 41 9.36 14.92 27.23
C LEU A 41 8.82 16.32 26.88
N LEU A 42 7.64 16.39 26.25
CA LEU A 42 7.02 17.66 25.87
C LEU A 42 6.62 18.49 27.08
N VAL A 43 6.03 17.85 28.11
CA VAL A 43 5.64 18.52 29.36
C VAL A 43 6.84 19.12 30.06
N GLU A 44 7.94 18.39 30.17
CA GLU A 44 9.17 18.87 30.79
C GLU A 44 9.79 20.02 30.03
N ASN A 45 9.88 19.87 28.68
CA ASN A 45 10.41 20.91 27.79
C ASN A 45 9.61 22.22 27.91
N MET A 46 8.27 22.14 27.85
CA MET A 46 7.41 23.32 27.99
C MET A 46 7.46 23.91 29.40
N SER A 47 7.62 23.09 30.43
CA SER A 47 7.77 23.57 31.81
C SER A 47 9.07 24.34 32.04
N ALA A 48 10.12 24.02 31.25
CA ALA A 48 11.38 24.75 31.22
C ALA A 48 11.32 26.06 30.39
N GLY A 49 10.15 26.40 29.82
CA GLY A 49 9.97 27.61 29.00
C GLY A 49 10.42 27.43 27.53
N ASN A 50 10.68 26.21 27.10
CA ASN A 50 11.07 25.86 25.75
C ASN A 50 9.85 25.67 24.84
N THR A 51 10.09 25.50 23.52
CA THR A 51 9.02 25.41 22.53
C THR A 51 8.83 23.99 22.00
N CYS A 52 7.55 23.62 21.79
CA CYS A 52 7.17 22.36 21.17
C CYS A 52 6.23 22.62 20.00
N MET A 53 6.39 21.85 18.93
CA MET A 53 5.51 21.89 17.77
C MET A 53 5.15 20.47 17.35
N LEU A 54 3.85 20.20 17.18
CA LEU A 54 3.33 18.93 16.65
C LEU A 54 2.59 19.22 15.35
N VAL A 55 2.90 18.46 14.34
CA VAL A 55 2.26 18.57 13.02
C VAL A 55 1.66 17.23 12.65
N GLY A 56 0.43 17.24 12.15
CA GLY A 56 -0.24 16.03 11.71
C GLY A 56 -1.61 16.30 11.10
N ASP A 57 -2.15 15.30 10.42
CA ASP A 57 -3.47 15.31 9.81
C ASP A 57 -4.20 14.01 10.11
N VAL A 58 -5.28 14.06 10.88
CA VAL A 58 -6.09 12.88 11.26
C VAL A 58 -6.55 12.11 10.03
N LYS A 59 -6.84 12.78 8.92
CA LYS A 59 -7.27 12.18 7.65
C LYS A 59 -6.16 11.38 6.94
N GLN A 60 -4.90 11.52 7.39
CA GLN A 60 -3.75 10.76 6.89
C GLN A 60 -3.28 9.67 7.86
N SER A 61 -4.02 9.39 8.93
CA SER A 61 -3.74 8.28 9.84
C SER A 61 -4.17 6.95 9.21
N ILE A 62 -3.18 6.15 8.76
CA ILE A 62 -3.38 4.87 8.08
C ILE A 62 -2.51 3.74 8.65
N TYR A 63 -1.81 3.96 9.78
CA TYR A 63 -0.92 2.98 10.40
C TYR A 63 -1.48 2.40 11.71
N ARG A 64 -2.80 2.25 11.81
CA ARG A 64 -3.47 1.66 12.97
C ARG A 64 -2.98 0.23 13.25
N PHE A 65 -2.71 -0.56 12.22
CA PHE A 65 -2.12 -1.91 12.34
C PHE A 65 -0.72 -1.93 12.98
N ARG A 66 -0.02 -0.78 13.05
CA ARG A 66 1.25 -0.57 13.77
C ARG A 66 1.04 0.09 15.14
N GLY A 67 -0.20 0.25 15.58
CA GLY A 67 -0.57 0.88 16.85
C GLY A 67 -0.74 2.39 16.79
N GLY A 68 -0.72 3.02 15.60
CA GLY A 68 -1.06 4.43 15.43
C GLY A 68 -2.48 4.72 15.91
N ASP A 69 -2.68 5.82 16.64
CA ASP A 69 -3.97 6.21 17.20
C ASP A 69 -4.28 7.68 16.90
N TRP A 70 -5.11 7.90 15.88
CA TRP A 70 -5.53 9.24 15.45
C TRP A 70 -6.23 10.05 16.55
N LYS A 71 -6.82 9.37 17.56
CA LYS A 71 -7.53 10.00 18.69
C LYS A 71 -6.58 10.83 19.55
N ILE A 72 -5.30 10.47 19.59
CA ILE A 72 -4.27 11.21 20.32
C ILE A 72 -4.14 12.63 19.75
N LEU A 73 -3.97 12.76 18.44
CA LEU A 73 -3.88 14.06 17.77
C LEU A 73 -5.17 14.88 17.97
N ASN A 74 -6.33 14.24 17.80
CA ASN A 74 -7.62 14.89 17.97
C ASN A 74 -7.88 15.40 19.40
N GLY A 75 -7.32 14.72 20.42
CA GLY A 75 -7.48 15.05 21.84
C GLY A 75 -6.43 15.99 22.42
N ILE A 76 -5.31 16.20 21.73
CA ILE A 76 -4.09 16.79 22.31
C ILE A 76 -4.26 18.21 22.82
N VAL A 77 -5.03 19.04 22.12
CA VAL A 77 -5.29 20.44 22.54
C VAL A 77 -5.97 20.49 23.90
N ASN A 78 -6.95 19.61 24.14
CA ASN A 78 -7.63 19.52 25.43
C ASN A 78 -6.72 18.95 26.52
N GLU A 79 -5.94 17.93 26.19
CA GLU A 79 -5.03 17.26 27.12
C GLU A 79 -3.90 18.18 27.58
N MET A 80 -3.39 19.04 26.69
CA MET A 80 -2.29 19.97 26.93
C MET A 80 -2.74 21.41 27.20
N LYS A 81 -4.05 21.64 27.43
CA LYS A 81 -4.63 22.97 27.63
C LYS A 81 -3.92 23.82 28.68
N ARG A 82 -3.44 23.20 29.79
CA ARG A 82 -2.73 23.89 30.85
C ARG A 82 -1.41 24.56 30.42
N PHE A 83 -0.83 24.16 29.31
CA PHE A 83 0.40 24.72 28.76
C PHE A 83 0.16 25.82 27.70
N GLY A 84 -1.09 26.25 27.51
CA GLY A 84 -1.41 27.28 26.54
C GLY A 84 -1.18 26.85 25.09
N VAL A 85 -1.41 25.58 24.77
CA VAL A 85 -1.24 25.05 23.41
C VAL A 85 -2.24 25.71 22.46
N GLU A 86 -1.73 26.28 21.38
CA GLU A 86 -2.51 26.85 20.30
C GLU A 86 -2.60 25.84 19.14
N SER A 87 -3.81 25.69 18.59
CA SER A 87 -4.04 24.90 17.37
C SER A 87 -4.16 25.82 16.16
N LYS A 88 -3.39 25.52 15.12
CA LYS A 88 -3.43 26.27 13.87
C LYS A 88 -3.64 25.31 12.69
N THR A 89 -4.72 25.53 11.94
CA THR A 89 -5.02 24.74 10.75
C THR A 89 -4.29 25.29 9.54
N LEU A 90 -3.59 24.41 8.81
CA LEU A 90 -2.96 24.71 7.52
C LEU A 90 -3.92 24.29 6.41
N ASN A 91 -4.72 25.22 5.91
CA ASN A 91 -5.80 24.94 4.97
C ASN A 91 -5.44 25.11 3.49
N THR A 92 -4.22 25.56 3.17
CA THR A 92 -3.79 25.79 1.77
C THR A 92 -2.98 24.60 1.26
N ASN A 93 -3.41 24.03 0.13
CA ASN A 93 -2.72 22.95 -0.56
C ASN A 93 -1.73 23.51 -1.58
N TYR A 94 -0.44 23.18 -1.41
CA TYR A 94 0.66 23.59 -2.30
C TYR A 94 1.11 22.48 -3.26
N ARG A 95 0.61 21.25 -3.08
CA ARG A 95 0.99 20.08 -3.87
C ARG A 95 0.22 20.00 -5.17
N SER A 96 -1.09 20.03 -5.08
CA SER A 96 -1.98 19.66 -6.18
C SER A 96 -2.51 20.88 -6.96
N HIS A 97 -2.91 20.63 -8.18
CA HIS A 97 -3.61 21.60 -9.03
C HIS A 97 -5.05 21.81 -8.59
N SER A 98 -5.61 22.99 -8.91
CA SER A 98 -6.92 23.43 -8.40
C SER A 98 -8.06 22.44 -8.66
N ASN A 99 -8.12 21.83 -9.85
CA ASN A 99 -9.21 20.89 -10.18
C ASN A 99 -9.14 19.59 -9.39
N VAL A 100 -7.92 19.10 -9.08
CA VAL A 100 -7.72 17.93 -8.22
C VAL A 100 -8.14 18.26 -6.77
N ILE A 101 -7.78 19.45 -6.28
CA ILE A 101 -8.18 19.90 -4.93
C ILE A 101 -9.71 20.01 -4.82
N LEU A 102 -10.36 20.68 -5.76
CA LEU A 102 -11.82 20.85 -5.78
C LEU A 102 -12.53 19.50 -5.87
N PHE A 103 -12.02 18.59 -6.70
CA PHE A 103 -12.53 17.22 -6.80
C PHE A 103 -12.45 16.49 -5.45
N ASN A 104 -11.28 16.49 -4.82
CA ASN A 104 -11.07 15.84 -3.52
C ASN A 104 -11.95 16.47 -2.42
N ASN A 105 -12.02 17.79 -2.37
CA ASN A 105 -12.89 18.50 -1.43
C ASN A 105 -14.35 18.02 -1.57
N THR A 106 -14.86 17.98 -2.81
CA THR A 106 -16.25 17.57 -3.09
C THR A 106 -16.50 16.12 -2.67
N VAL A 107 -15.64 15.20 -3.12
CA VAL A 107 -15.82 13.76 -2.88
C VAL A 107 -15.75 13.44 -1.38
N PHE A 108 -14.74 13.95 -0.67
CA PHE A 108 -14.54 13.59 0.74
C PHE A 108 -15.47 14.32 1.70
N SER A 109 -15.90 15.56 1.40
CA SER A 109 -16.95 16.23 2.17
C SER A 109 -18.27 15.47 2.05
N ALA A 110 -18.66 15.09 0.83
CA ALA A 110 -19.87 14.32 0.58
C ALA A 110 -19.82 12.93 1.25
N ALA A 111 -18.68 12.23 1.12
CA ALA A 111 -18.49 10.90 1.72
C ALA A 111 -18.58 10.93 3.25
N ALA A 112 -17.94 11.90 3.91
CA ALA A 112 -18.00 12.05 5.34
C ALA A 112 -19.43 12.29 5.83
N HIS A 113 -20.17 13.17 5.15
CA HIS A 113 -21.57 13.45 5.46
C HIS A 113 -22.48 12.22 5.24
N TRP A 114 -22.33 11.54 4.11
CA TRP A 114 -23.14 10.37 3.78
C TRP A 114 -22.89 9.21 4.75
N LEU A 115 -21.63 8.90 5.07
CA LEU A 115 -21.27 7.86 6.04
C LEU A 115 -21.73 8.22 7.48
N ALA A 116 -21.71 9.50 7.85
CA ALA A 116 -22.19 9.96 9.14
C ALA A 116 -23.70 9.76 9.29
N SER A 117 -24.49 9.89 8.22
CA SER A 117 -25.95 9.74 8.25
C SER A 117 -26.43 8.38 8.76
N GLY A 118 -25.61 7.33 8.62
CA GLY A 118 -25.91 5.98 9.09
C GLY A 118 -25.30 5.61 10.44
N HIS A 119 -24.33 6.37 10.96
CA HIS A 119 -23.48 5.93 12.07
C HIS A 119 -23.12 7.02 13.10
N GLY A 120 -23.75 8.20 13.01
CA GLY A 120 -23.56 9.31 13.95
C GLY A 120 -22.52 10.36 13.50
N GLU A 121 -22.60 11.54 14.11
CA GLU A 121 -21.92 12.77 13.68
C GLU A 121 -20.39 12.80 13.85
N ASN A 122 -19.79 11.80 14.49
CA ASN A 122 -18.36 11.82 14.81
C ASN A 122 -17.46 11.83 13.58
N LEU A 123 -17.85 11.14 12.48
CA LEU A 123 -17.07 11.08 11.25
C LEU A 123 -17.06 12.44 10.54
N GLU A 124 -18.19 13.14 10.51
CA GLU A 124 -18.31 14.48 9.94
C GLU A 124 -17.40 15.48 10.68
N ARG A 125 -17.30 15.37 12.01
CA ARG A 125 -16.38 16.20 12.81
C ARG A 125 -14.91 15.96 12.49
N ILE A 126 -14.51 14.70 12.23
CA ILE A 126 -13.13 14.36 11.83
C ILE A 126 -12.79 14.99 10.48
N TYR A 127 -13.74 15.07 9.58
CA TYR A 127 -13.59 15.62 8.23
C TYR A 127 -14.05 17.08 8.08
N ALA A 128 -14.35 17.77 9.18
CA ALA A 128 -14.83 19.17 9.14
C ALA A 128 -13.82 20.14 8.46
N ASP A 129 -12.54 19.84 8.52
CA ASP A 129 -11.44 20.59 7.91
C ASP A 129 -10.90 19.97 6.60
N VAL A 130 -11.69 19.12 5.95
CA VAL A 130 -11.26 18.44 4.70
C VAL A 130 -11.13 19.39 3.52
N VAL A 131 -11.86 20.50 3.54
CA VAL A 131 -11.86 21.49 2.46
C VAL A 131 -10.56 22.28 2.46
N GLN A 132 -9.76 22.07 1.43
CA GLN A 132 -8.48 22.75 1.23
C GLN A 132 -8.63 23.89 0.24
N GLN A 133 -7.90 24.99 0.52
CA GLN A 133 -7.80 26.12 -0.39
C GLN A 133 -6.77 25.83 -1.48
N CYS A 134 -7.08 26.30 -2.71
CA CYS A 134 -6.18 26.20 -3.83
C CYS A 134 -5.09 27.26 -3.74
N ASN A 135 -3.83 26.83 -4.00
CA ASN A 135 -2.74 27.74 -4.26
C ASN A 135 -2.79 28.23 -5.73
N GLN A 136 -1.73 28.86 -6.20
CA GLN A 136 -1.61 29.44 -7.55
C GLN A 136 -1.57 28.40 -8.69
N ARG A 137 -1.44 27.11 -8.43
CA ARG A 137 -1.43 26.03 -9.43
C ARG A 137 -2.83 25.80 -10.00
N LYS A 138 -3.14 26.50 -11.11
CA LYS A 138 -4.42 26.34 -11.81
C LYS A 138 -4.42 25.13 -12.74
N GLY A 139 -5.61 24.56 -13.01
CA GLY A 139 -5.77 23.44 -13.93
C GLY A 139 -5.74 22.09 -13.21
N GLY A 140 -5.20 21.08 -13.91
CA GLY A 140 -5.26 19.67 -13.49
C GLY A 140 -6.55 18.98 -13.95
N TYR A 141 -6.57 17.65 -13.81
CA TYR A 141 -7.70 16.82 -14.21
C TYR A 141 -7.93 15.69 -13.22
N ALA A 142 -9.17 15.47 -12.82
CA ALA A 142 -9.57 14.33 -12.00
C ALA A 142 -10.80 13.66 -12.63
N GLU A 143 -10.75 12.33 -12.72
CA GLU A 143 -11.82 11.49 -13.27
C GLU A 143 -12.10 10.33 -12.33
N PHE A 144 -13.35 10.15 -11.92
CA PHE A 144 -13.82 8.98 -11.21
C PHE A 144 -14.83 8.25 -12.10
N SER A 145 -14.47 7.08 -12.58
CA SER A 145 -15.27 6.26 -13.47
C SER A 145 -15.84 5.07 -12.72
N CYS A 146 -17.16 4.90 -12.75
CA CYS A 146 -17.86 3.80 -12.10
C CYS A 146 -18.45 2.84 -13.14
N MET A 147 -18.22 1.55 -12.93
CA MET A 147 -18.93 0.47 -13.61
C MET A 147 -20.10 0.04 -12.72
N VAL A 148 -21.33 0.41 -13.14
CA VAL A 148 -22.54 0.18 -12.34
C VAL A 148 -23.05 -1.23 -12.64
N ALA A 149 -22.96 -2.14 -11.67
CA ALA A 149 -23.53 -3.48 -11.79
C ALA A 149 -25.05 -3.43 -11.67
N ALA A 150 -25.77 -4.03 -12.62
CA ALA A 150 -27.21 -4.16 -12.57
C ALA A 150 -27.68 -4.84 -11.28
N SER A 151 -28.69 -4.28 -10.60
CA SER A 151 -29.18 -4.81 -9.34
C SER A 151 -29.63 -6.28 -9.48
N SER A 152 -29.46 -7.06 -8.40
CA SER A 152 -29.83 -8.47 -8.38
C SER A 152 -31.32 -8.73 -8.68
N LYS A 153 -32.18 -7.73 -8.53
CA LYS A 153 -33.60 -7.77 -8.95
C LYS A 153 -33.75 -7.77 -10.47
N LYS A 154 -32.94 -6.99 -11.20
CA LYS A 154 -32.92 -6.99 -12.68
C LYS A 154 -32.32 -8.30 -13.22
N LYS A 155 -31.28 -8.88 -12.56
CA LYS A 155 -30.73 -10.20 -12.94
C LYS A 155 -31.75 -11.33 -12.79
N LYS A 156 -32.60 -11.33 -11.74
CA LYS A 156 -33.69 -12.32 -11.58
C LYS A 156 -34.77 -12.17 -12.64
N GLN A 157 -35.13 -10.97 -13.05
CA GLN A 157 -36.08 -10.73 -14.16
C GLN A 157 -35.50 -11.11 -15.52
N ALA A 158 -34.21 -10.86 -15.77
CA ALA A 158 -33.54 -11.28 -17.01
C ALA A 158 -33.36 -12.82 -17.10
N ALA A 159 -33.06 -13.48 -15.98
CA ALA A 159 -32.99 -14.94 -15.91
C ALA A 159 -34.38 -15.62 -16.14
N THR A 160 -35.48 -14.95 -15.75
CA THR A 160 -36.85 -15.41 -16.05
C THR A 160 -37.23 -15.16 -17.51
N ALA A 161 -36.53 -14.27 -18.21
CA ALA A 161 -36.72 -13.97 -19.64
C ALA A 161 -35.79 -14.78 -20.58
N GLY A 162 -35.05 -15.76 -20.07
CA GLY A 162 -34.23 -16.67 -20.92
C GLY A 162 -32.97 -16.08 -21.54
N VAL A 163 -32.54 -14.91 -21.09
CA VAL A 163 -31.26 -14.30 -21.55
C VAL A 163 -30.16 -14.72 -20.58
N ALA A 164 -29.25 -15.58 -21.03
CA ALA A 164 -28.09 -16.01 -20.26
C ALA A 164 -27.16 -14.81 -20.02
N ALA A 165 -27.07 -14.36 -18.77
CA ALA A 165 -26.09 -13.37 -18.34
C ALA A 165 -24.75 -14.09 -18.16
N THR A 166 -23.97 -14.18 -19.21
CA THR A 166 -22.54 -14.54 -19.16
C THR A 166 -21.75 -13.30 -18.73
N GLY A 167 -21.66 -13.06 -17.43
CA GLY A 167 -20.74 -12.07 -16.87
C GLY A 167 -19.55 -12.80 -16.27
N ASN A 168 -18.53 -13.06 -17.04
CA ASN A 168 -17.26 -13.60 -16.58
C ASN A 168 -16.46 -12.46 -15.90
N GLY A 169 -16.03 -12.67 -14.66
CA GLY A 169 -15.15 -11.72 -13.95
C GLY A 169 -13.83 -11.43 -14.67
N GLY A 170 -13.46 -12.21 -15.68
CA GLY A 170 -12.32 -11.98 -16.55
C GLY A 170 -12.49 -10.82 -17.54
N GLU A 171 -13.68 -10.68 -18.16
CA GLU A 171 -13.94 -9.62 -19.15
C GLU A 171 -13.98 -8.22 -18.51
N GLU A 172 -14.42 -8.10 -17.24
CA GLU A 172 -14.46 -6.82 -16.54
C GLU A 172 -13.08 -6.34 -16.07
N GLN A 173 -12.18 -7.28 -15.75
CA GLN A 173 -10.79 -6.95 -15.38
C GLN A 173 -9.99 -6.55 -16.62
N GLU A 174 -10.29 -7.16 -17.74
CA GLU A 174 -9.73 -6.81 -19.05
C GLU A 174 -10.04 -5.37 -19.45
N ASP A 175 -11.25 -4.89 -19.18
CA ASP A 175 -11.68 -3.54 -19.48
C ASP A 175 -10.88 -2.47 -18.68
N VAL A 176 -10.65 -2.68 -17.37
CA VAL A 176 -9.88 -1.74 -16.54
C VAL A 176 -8.41 -1.64 -16.98
N LEU A 177 -7.78 -2.75 -17.36
CA LEU A 177 -6.40 -2.75 -17.87
C LEU A 177 -6.28 -1.97 -19.19
N THR A 178 -7.25 -2.12 -20.08
CA THR A 178 -7.29 -1.36 -21.33
C THR A 178 -7.46 0.13 -21.09
N LEU A 179 -8.39 0.51 -20.21
CA LEU A 179 -8.60 1.91 -19.85
C LEU A 179 -7.35 2.51 -19.19
N LEU A 180 -6.66 1.74 -18.34
CA LEU A 180 -5.42 2.16 -17.71
C LEU A 180 -4.33 2.42 -18.77
N TYR A 181 -4.16 1.49 -19.72
CA TYR A 181 -3.21 1.62 -20.82
C TYR A 181 -3.47 2.87 -21.64
N GLU A 182 -4.72 3.09 -22.09
CA GLU A 182 -5.12 4.26 -22.88
C GLU A 182 -4.80 5.58 -22.16
N LYS A 183 -5.03 5.64 -20.82
CA LYS A 183 -4.73 6.85 -20.05
C LYS A 183 -3.23 7.06 -19.88
N ILE A 184 -2.46 6.01 -19.71
CA ILE A 184 -0.99 6.11 -19.62
C ILE A 184 -0.42 6.60 -20.95
N GLU A 185 -0.81 6.01 -22.09
CA GLU A 185 -0.39 6.45 -23.42
C GLU A 185 -0.74 7.92 -23.69
N ALA A 186 -1.99 8.31 -23.39
CA ALA A 186 -2.43 9.69 -23.56
C ALA A 186 -1.59 10.69 -22.75
N LEU A 187 -1.21 10.34 -21.53
CA LEU A 187 -0.36 11.18 -20.70
C LEU A 187 1.10 11.21 -21.19
N GLN A 188 1.64 10.08 -21.65
CA GLN A 188 2.97 10.04 -22.27
C GLN A 188 3.03 10.92 -23.52
N ALA A 189 2.01 10.86 -24.37
CA ALA A 189 1.88 11.72 -25.53
C ALA A 189 1.79 13.22 -25.18
N CYS A 190 1.30 13.54 -23.97
CA CYS A 190 1.28 14.91 -23.42
C CYS A 190 2.57 15.28 -22.69
N GLY A 191 3.63 14.46 -22.73
CA GLY A 191 4.93 14.74 -22.14
C GLY A 191 5.03 14.45 -20.64
N VAL A 192 4.15 13.61 -20.09
CA VAL A 192 4.28 13.10 -18.71
C VAL A 192 5.15 11.85 -18.75
N SER A 193 6.30 11.89 -18.08
CA SER A 193 7.21 10.76 -18.06
C SER A 193 6.66 9.60 -17.20
N PRO A 194 6.91 8.32 -17.57
CA PRO A 194 6.43 7.16 -16.83
C PRO A 194 6.77 7.18 -15.33
N PHE A 195 7.97 7.61 -14.96
CA PHE A 195 8.41 7.71 -13.55
C PHE A 195 7.64 8.77 -12.73
N GLN A 196 6.93 9.70 -13.38
CA GLN A 196 6.05 10.68 -12.75
C GLN A 196 4.64 10.13 -12.53
N MET A 197 4.37 8.91 -12.97
CA MET A 197 3.09 8.22 -12.88
C MET A 197 3.14 7.14 -11.81
N ALA A 198 2.05 6.96 -11.07
CA ALA A 198 1.92 5.87 -10.12
C ALA A 198 0.55 5.22 -10.19
N ILE A 199 0.53 3.89 -10.11
CA ILE A 199 -0.66 3.07 -9.93
C ILE A 199 -0.69 2.67 -8.46
N LEU A 200 -1.75 3.04 -7.75
CA LEU A 200 -1.90 2.74 -6.33
C LEU A 200 -2.93 1.64 -6.13
N VAL A 201 -2.56 0.64 -5.35
CA VAL A 201 -3.39 -0.52 -5.01
C VAL A 201 -3.48 -0.70 -3.50
N ARG A 202 -4.50 -1.43 -3.04
CA ARG A 202 -4.69 -1.67 -1.60
C ARG A 202 -3.74 -2.74 -1.07
N TYR A 203 -3.56 -3.83 -1.80
CA TYR A 203 -2.83 -5.03 -1.38
C TYR A 203 -1.68 -5.38 -2.32
N ASN A 204 -0.61 -5.97 -1.77
CA ASN A 204 0.53 -6.43 -2.58
C ASN A 204 0.13 -7.49 -3.62
N GLY A 205 -0.86 -8.35 -3.30
CA GLY A 205 -1.39 -9.34 -4.25
C GLY A 205 -2.00 -8.70 -5.50
N GLU A 206 -2.72 -7.58 -5.34
CA GLU A 206 -3.26 -6.80 -6.46
C GLU A 206 -2.15 -6.21 -7.32
N ALA A 207 -1.07 -5.69 -6.69
CA ALA A 207 0.08 -5.16 -7.42
C ALA A 207 0.70 -6.22 -8.33
N ARG A 208 0.91 -7.44 -7.81
CA ARG A 208 1.49 -8.54 -8.57
C ARG A 208 0.61 -8.95 -9.73
N GLN A 209 -0.67 -9.22 -9.47
CA GLN A 209 -1.64 -9.61 -10.51
C GLN A 209 -1.77 -8.55 -11.61
N LEU A 210 -1.77 -7.27 -11.22
CA LEU A 210 -1.85 -6.16 -12.15
C LEU A 210 -0.58 -6.11 -13.03
N VAL A 211 0.61 -6.22 -12.44
CA VAL A 211 1.87 -6.18 -13.19
C VAL A 211 1.95 -7.36 -14.16
N GLU A 212 1.63 -8.58 -13.72
CA GLU A 212 1.61 -9.77 -14.57
C GLU A 212 0.65 -9.59 -15.75
N ALA A 213 -0.64 -9.33 -15.47
CA ALA A 213 -1.67 -9.22 -16.50
C ALA A 213 -1.45 -8.03 -17.45
N PHE A 214 -0.86 -6.94 -16.96
CA PHE A 214 -0.58 -5.77 -17.77
C PHE A 214 0.65 -5.97 -18.66
N SER A 215 1.72 -6.56 -18.14
CA SER A 215 2.95 -6.83 -18.89
C SER A 215 2.73 -7.84 -20.02
N ASP A 216 1.90 -8.85 -19.80
CA ASP A 216 1.55 -9.83 -20.83
C ASP A 216 0.78 -9.18 -21.99
N ARG A 217 -0.05 -8.18 -21.70
CA ARG A 217 -0.93 -7.55 -22.68
C ARG A 217 -0.34 -6.30 -23.34
N PHE A 218 0.44 -5.52 -22.59
CA PHE A 218 0.99 -4.22 -22.98
C PHE A 218 2.49 -4.12 -22.65
N PRO A 219 3.35 -4.89 -23.33
CA PRO A 219 4.78 -4.95 -23.04
C PRO A 219 5.51 -3.62 -23.29
N ASP A 220 4.93 -2.74 -24.11
CA ASP A 220 5.54 -1.45 -24.47
C ASP A 220 5.53 -0.43 -23.30
N VAL A 221 4.71 -0.65 -22.28
CA VAL A 221 4.61 0.22 -21.10
C VAL A 221 5.11 -0.54 -19.87
N PRO A 222 6.36 -0.36 -19.47
CA PRO A 222 6.90 -1.07 -18.31
C PRO A 222 6.25 -0.59 -17.01
N LEU A 223 5.68 -1.54 -16.27
CA LEU A 223 5.24 -1.33 -14.89
C LEU A 223 6.33 -1.76 -13.91
N VAL A 224 6.56 -0.92 -12.90
CA VAL A 224 7.61 -1.13 -11.91
C VAL A 224 6.98 -1.23 -10.53
N SER A 225 7.00 -2.43 -9.95
CA SER A 225 6.60 -2.66 -8.56
C SER A 225 7.81 -2.68 -7.63
N ASP A 226 7.69 -2.11 -6.43
CA ASP A 226 8.77 -2.19 -5.42
C ASP A 226 9.14 -3.64 -5.08
N GLU A 227 8.20 -4.58 -5.20
CA GLU A 227 8.46 -6.01 -4.97
C GLU A 227 9.26 -6.66 -6.09
N ALA A 228 9.19 -6.12 -7.31
CA ALA A 228 10.02 -6.56 -8.43
C ALA A 228 11.51 -6.27 -8.20
N PHE A 229 11.84 -5.41 -7.23
CA PHE A 229 13.21 -5.08 -6.85
C PHE A 229 13.72 -5.82 -5.62
N TRP A 230 12.97 -6.76 -5.07
CA TRP A 230 13.49 -7.58 -3.99
C TRP A 230 14.53 -8.57 -4.52
N LEU A 231 15.56 -8.84 -3.72
CA LEU A 231 16.56 -9.84 -4.08
C LEU A 231 15.94 -11.21 -4.42
N SER A 232 14.83 -11.57 -3.76
CA SER A 232 14.08 -12.79 -4.04
C SER A 232 13.34 -12.81 -5.39
N SER A 233 13.26 -11.69 -6.11
CA SER A 233 12.66 -11.63 -7.46
C SER A 233 13.66 -12.03 -8.55
N SER A 234 14.96 -12.01 -8.24
CA SER A 234 16.03 -12.37 -9.17
C SER A 234 16.12 -13.89 -9.34
N ARG A 235 16.13 -14.32 -10.59
CA ARG A 235 16.35 -15.74 -10.94
C ARG A 235 17.77 -16.18 -10.59
N ALA A 236 18.75 -15.31 -10.85
CA ALA A 236 20.16 -15.56 -10.55
C ALA A 236 20.41 -15.69 -9.04
N VAL A 237 19.86 -14.79 -8.23
CA VAL A 237 19.99 -14.85 -6.77
C VAL A 237 19.30 -16.10 -6.21
N ASN A 238 18.10 -16.44 -6.69
CA ASN A 238 17.39 -17.63 -6.25
C ASN A 238 18.17 -18.91 -6.59
N LEU A 239 18.89 -18.94 -7.71
CA LEU A 239 19.76 -20.05 -8.06
C LEU A 239 20.90 -20.20 -7.05
N ILE A 240 21.59 -19.12 -6.70
CA ILE A 240 22.65 -19.13 -5.67
C ILE A 240 22.10 -19.66 -4.34
N ILE A 241 20.95 -19.17 -3.93
CA ILE A 241 20.29 -19.62 -2.68
C ILE A 241 19.90 -21.10 -2.73
N CYS A 242 19.41 -21.59 -3.86
CA CYS A 242 19.10 -23.03 -4.01
C CYS A 242 20.37 -23.89 -3.98
N VAL A 243 21.47 -23.43 -4.57
CA VAL A 243 22.77 -24.11 -4.46
C VAL A 243 23.22 -24.18 -2.99
N ILE A 244 23.16 -23.07 -2.25
CA ILE A 244 23.52 -23.04 -0.82
C ILE A 244 22.62 -23.98 -0.01
N ARG A 245 21.30 -24.01 -0.27
CA ARG A 245 20.37 -24.94 0.41
C ARG A 245 20.73 -26.38 0.15
N TYR A 246 20.95 -26.73 -1.09
CA TYR A 246 21.33 -28.11 -1.45
C TYR A 246 22.68 -28.53 -0.86
N CYS A 247 23.64 -27.61 -0.78
CA CYS A 247 24.91 -27.85 -0.09
C CYS A 247 24.76 -28.09 1.42
N LEU A 248 23.77 -27.45 2.06
CA LEU A 248 23.46 -27.66 3.48
C LEU A 248 22.67 -28.96 3.74
N ASP A 249 21.79 -29.30 2.81
CA ASP A 249 20.90 -30.45 2.88
C ASP A 249 20.80 -31.13 1.50
N HIS A 250 21.55 -32.15 1.28
CA HIS A 250 21.54 -32.92 0.03
C HIS A 250 20.23 -33.68 -0.23
N ASP A 251 19.32 -33.72 0.74
CA ASP A 251 17.98 -34.27 0.58
C ASP A 251 16.92 -33.22 0.22
N ASP A 252 17.29 -31.93 0.04
CA ASP A 252 16.42 -30.89 -0.47
C ASP A 252 16.19 -31.05 -1.99
N GLU A 253 15.26 -31.96 -2.33
CA GLU A 253 14.86 -32.22 -3.71
C GLU A 253 14.24 -30.98 -4.40
N VAL A 254 13.67 -30.04 -3.64
CA VAL A 254 13.08 -28.81 -4.20
C VAL A 254 14.19 -27.89 -4.71
N ALA A 255 15.25 -27.70 -3.92
CA ALA A 255 16.41 -26.92 -4.33
C ALA A 255 17.10 -27.55 -5.55
N LEU A 256 17.32 -28.87 -5.52
CA LEU A 256 17.92 -29.60 -6.63
C LEU A 256 17.09 -29.50 -7.91
N THR A 257 15.78 -29.67 -7.81
CA THR A 257 14.86 -29.55 -8.96
C THR A 257 14.90 -28.14 -9.55
N TYR A 258 14.97 -27.11 -8.72
CA TYR A 258 15.07 -25.72 -9.19
C TYR A 258 16.36 -25.50 -9.99
N ILE A 259 17.50 -25.96 -9.46
CA ILE A 259 18.80 -25.88 -10.14
C ILE A 259 18.74 -26.60 -11.49
N TYR A 260 18.26 -27.85 -11.49
CA TYR A 260 18.16 -28.67 -12.68
C TYR A 260 17.29 -28.02 -13.77
N ARG A 261 16.13 -27.49 -13.38
CA ARG A 261 15.19 -26.84 -14.30
C ARG A 261 15.76 -25.58 -14.95
N LEU A 262 16.57 -24.82 -14.23
CA LEU A 262 17.23 -23.65 -14.80
C LEU A 262 18.31 -24.04 -15.81
N ILE A 263 19.05 -25.13 -15.59
CA ILE A 263 20.05 -25.63 -16.54
C ILE A 263 19.37 -26.11 -17.83
N GLU A 264 18.35 -26.97 -17.71
CA GLU A 264 17.61 -27.51 -18.86
C GLU A 264 16.82 -26.41 -19.63
N GLY A 265 16.33 -25.39 -18.93
CA GLY A 265 15.56 -24.30 -19.53
C GLY A 265 16.40 -23.34 -20.38
N GLU A 266 17.72 -23.26 -20.14
CA GLU A 266 18.64 -22.47 -20.98
C GLU A 266 18.99 -23.21 -22.29
N GLU A 267 18.89 -24.54 -22.30
CA GLU A 267 19.11 -25.33 -23.53
C GLU A 267 17.87 -25.38 -24.44
N HIS A 268 16.68 -25.10 -23.90
CA HIS A 268 15.40 -25.17 -24.65
C HIS A 268 14.58 -23.88 -24.47
N GLU A 269 14.75 -22.93 -25.37
CA GLU A 269 13.85 -21.76 -25.50
C GLU A 269 12.39 -22.24 -25.62
N ALA A 270 11.57 -21.94 -24.60
CA ALA A 270 10.10 -22.06 -24.62
C ALA A 270 9.42 -23.27 -23.96
N VAL A 271 10.02 -24.00 -23.04
CA VAL A 271 9.27 -25.02 -22.29
C VAL A 271 8.98 -24.51 -20.86
N SER A 272 7.68 -24.40 -20.51
CA SER A 272 7.27 -24.12 -19.13
C SER A 272 7.98 -25.06 -18.16
N PRO A 273 8.55 -24.57 -17.03
CA PRO A 273 9.20 -25.39 -16.01
C PRO A 273 8.36 -26.57 -15.50
N PHE A 274 7.03 -26.49 -15.66
CA PHE A 274 6.08 -27.55 -15.27
C PHE A 274 5.80 -28.59 -16.38
N ALA A 275 6.32 -28.40 -17.59
CA ALA A 275 6.05 -29.29 -18.73
C ALA A 275 6.97 -30.52 -18.78
N LEU A 276 8.10 -30.48 -18.05
CA LEU A 276 9.01 -31.60 -17.91
C LEU A 276 8.46 -32.57 -16.83
N GLY A 277 8.29 -33.84 -17.16
CA GLY A 277 7.80 -34.87 -16.24
C GLY A 277 8.67 -35.01 -14.98
N PRO A 278 8.28 -35.86 -14.02
CA PRO A 278 9.09 -36.13 -12.84
C PRO A 278 10.41 -36.80 -13.24
N VAL A 279 11.52 -36.20 -12.79
CA VAL A 279 12.91 -36.71 -12.98
C VAL A 279 13.43 -37.12 -11.62
N CYS A 280 14.10 -38.28 -11.52
CA CYS A 280 14.66 -38.72 -10.25
C CYS A 280 15.98 -38.00 -9.92
N LYS A 281 16.37 -37.99 -8.62
CA LYS A 281 17.54 -37.28 -8.11
C LYS A 281 18.84 -37.73 -8.82
N GLU A 282 18.98 -39.02 -9.06
CA GLU A 282 20.16 -39.62 -9.71
C GLU A 282 20.29 -39.09 -11.14
N GLU A 283 19.20 -39.07 -11.88
CA GLU A 283 19.17 -38.57 -13.27
C GLU A 283 19.48 -37.07 -13.34
N MET A 284 19.01 -36.28 -12.37
CA MET A 284 19.33 -34.84 -12.30
C MET A 284 20.83 -34.63 -12.07
N LEU A 285 21.45 -35.37 -11.17
CA LEU A 285 22.88 -35.28 -10.86
C LEU A 285 23.76 -35.74 -12.02
N GLU A 286 23.38 -36.82 -12.75
CA GLU A 286 24.11 -37.28 -13.93
C GLU A 286 24.20 -36.27 -15.06
N ARG A 287 23.21 -35.38 -15.18
CA ARG A 287 23.15 -34.34 -16.20
C ARG A 287 23.84 -33.03 -15.80
N MET A 288 24.22 -32.87 -14.53
CA MET A 288 24.93 -31.69 -14.05
C MET A 288 26.41 -31.71 -14.41
N SER A 289 26.98 -30.52 -14.60
CA SER A 289 28.42 -30.39 -14.88
C SER A 289 29.29 -30.86 -13.70
N ARG A 290 30.52 -31.32 -14.01
CA ARG A 290 31.47 -31.71 -12.96
C ARG A 290 31.83 -30.55 -12.03
N ASP A 291 31.88 -29.34 -12.54
CA ASP A 291 32.19 -28.15 -11.76
C ASP A 291 31.09 -27.86 -10.73
N LEU A 292 29.83 -28.08 -11.09
CA LEU A 292 28.71 -27.93 -10.16
C LEU A 292 28.69 -29.02 -9.09
N ILE A 293 28.98 -30.27 -9.47
CA ILE A 293 29.10 -31.37 -8.50
C ILE A 293 30.25 -31.08 -7.53
N GLY A 294 31.37 -30.54 -8.03
CA GLY A 294 32.50 -30.10 -7.20
C GLY A 294 32.09 -29.08 -6.14
N ILE A 295 31.24 -28.10 -6.50
CA ILE A 295 30.68 -27.14 -5.54
C ILE A 295 29.94 -27.86 -4.40
N PHE A 296 29.10 -28.84 -4.72
CA PHE A 296 28.33 -29.58 -3.71
C PHE A 296 29.22 -30.38 -2.76
N GLU A 297 30.35 -30.89 -3.24
CA GLU A 297 31.29 -31.72 -2.45
C GLU A 297 32.23 -30.84 -1.59
N GLU A 298 32.70 -29.70 -2.09
CA GLU A 298 33.72 -28.85 -1.45
C GLU A 298 33.17 -27.81 -0.51
N THR A 299 31.85 -27.58 -0.47
CA THR A 299 31.17 -26.47 0.25
C THR A 299 31.51 -26.40 1.74
N ARG A 300 31.88 -27.52 2.39
CA ARG A 300 32.18 -27.53 3.84
C ARG A 300 33.40 -26.68 4.22
N HIS A 301 34.25 -26.35 3.27
CA HIS A 301 35.49 -25.60 3.50
C HIS A 301 35.56 -24.28 2.75
N THR A 302 34.57 -23.99 1.89
CA THR A 302 34.54 -22.78 1.06
C THR A 302 33.83 -21.63 1.81
N PRO A 303 34.46 -20.45 1.97
CA PRO A 303 33.84 -19.29 2.55
C PRO A 303 32.57 -18.87 1.76
N LEU A 304 31.55 -18.32 2.46
CA LEU A 304 30.27 -17.98 1.86
C LEU A 304 30.41 -17.09 0.62
N LEU A 305 31.25 -16.05 0.67
CA LEU A 305 31.44 -15.13 -0.46
C LEU A 305 32.04 -15.86 -1.67
N GLU A 306 33.10 -16.64 -1.44
CA GLU A 306 33.79 -17.43 -2.47
C GLU A 306 32.86 -18.47 -3.10
N LEU A 307 31.99 -19.09 -2.30
CA LEU A 307 30.93 -19.98 -2.78
C LEU A 307 29.97 -19.27 -3.72
N CYS A 308 29.50 -18.07 -3.34
CA CYS A 308 28.59 -17.27 -4.18
C CYS A 308 29.26 -16.87 -5.50
N GLU A 309 30.52 -16.41 -5.46
CA GLU A 309 31.30 -16.04 -6.65
C GLU A 309 31.51 -17.26 -7.57
N HIS A 310 31.83 -18.42 -7.00
CA HIS A 310 31.99 -19.64 -7.77
C HIS A 310 30.71 -20.07 -8.48
N VAL A 311 29.56 -19.98 -7.82
CA VAL A 311 28.25 -20.22 -8.46
C VAL A 311 27.99 -19.23 -9.59
N ILE A 312 28.28 -17.94 -9.37
CA ILE A 312 28.13 -16.90 -10.40
C ILE A 312 28.96 -17.23 -11.65
N ASP A 313 30.19 -17.68 -11.47
CA ASP A 313 31.10 -18.02 -12.56
C ASP A 313 30.68 -19.29 -13.30
N VAL A 314 30.34 -20.36 -12.58
CA VAL A 314 29.93 -21.65 -13.19
C VAL A 314 28.67 -21.50 -14.04
N PHE A 315 27.68 -20.73 -13.56
CA PHE A 315 26.44 -20.48 -14.28
C PHE A 315 26.49 -19.24 -15.16
N LYS A 316 27.62 -18.52 -15.20
CA LYS A 316 27.79 -17.26 -15.97
C LYS A 316 26.68 -16.24 -15.70
N LEU A 317 26.24 -16.13 -14.44
CA LEU A 317 25.09 -15.33 -14.07
C LEU A 317 25.22 -13.86 -14.42
N ASN A 318 26.46 -13.35 -14.51
CA ASN A 318 26.75 -11.98 -14.96
C ASN A 318 26.30 -11.69 -16.41
N SER A 319 26.12 -12.74 -17.23
CA SER A 319 25.65 -12.62 -18.61
C SER A 319 24.12 -12.63 -18.75
N TRP A 320 23.40 -12.93 -17.66
CA TRP A 320 21.93 -12.94 -17.69
C TRP A 320 21.38 -11.53 -17.74
N GLU A 321 20.49 -11.30 -18.71
CA GLU A 321 19.94 -9.98 -18.96
C GLU A 321 19.13 -9.47 -17.75
N GLY A 322 19.46 -8.27 -17.26
CA GLY A 322 18.78 -7.61 -16.16
C GLY A 322 19.15 -8.13 -14.75
N GLU A 323 19.99 -9.17 -14.61
CA GLU A 323 20.33 -9.77 -13.31
C GLU A 323 21.52 -9.12 -12.59
N ALA A 324 22.39 -8.41 -13.31
CA ALA A 324 23.60 -7.80 -12.74
C ALA A 324 23.35 -6.87 -11.53
N PRO A 325 22.34 -5.99 -11.49
CA PRO A 325 22.05 -5.17 -10.32
C PRO A 325 21.65 -5.99 -9.08
N TYR A 326 20.95 -7.11 -9.28
CA TYR A 326 20.56 -8.02 -8.21
C TYR A 326 21.76 -8.78 -7.64
N LEU A 327 22.65 -9.25 -8.52
CA LEU A 327 23.87 -9.94 -8.10
C LEU A 327 24.78 -9.03 -7.27
N LEU A 328 24.98 -7.78 -7.72
CA LEU A 328 25.77 -6.80 -6.96
C LEU A 328 25.15 -6.51 -5.58
N ALA A 329 23.85 -6.22 -5.53
CA ALA A 329 23.17 -5.95 -4.27
C ALA A 329 23.11 -7.19 -3.35
N PHE A 330 23.09 -8.39 -3.93
CA PHE A 330 23.17 -9.64 -3.19
C PHE A 330 24.57 -9.82 -2.56
N LEU A 331 25.64 -9.63 -3.33
CA LEU A 331 27.01 -9.72 -2.83
C LEU A 331 27.31 -8.66 -1.77
N ASP A 332 26.82 -7.42 -1.94
CA ASP A 332 26.89 -6.38 -0.91
C ASP A 332 26.19 -6.83 0.39
N GLY A 333 25.04 -7.48 0.29
CA GLY A 333 24.32 -8.02 1.43
C GLY A 333 25.05 -9.21 2.10
N VAL A 334 25.74 -10.04 1.33
CA VAL A 334 26.60 -11.11 1.84
C VAL A 334 27.79 -10.51 2.60
N MET A 335 28.44 -9.49 2.05
CA MET A 335 29.55 -8.79 2.71
C MET A 335 29.10 -8.13 4.03
N GLU A 336 27.95 -7.44 4.03
CA GLU A 336 27.36 -6.85 5.24
C GLU A 336 27.11 -7.92 6.34
N TYR A 337 26.64 -9.10 5.95
CA TYR A 337 26.44 -10.22 6.88
C TYR A 337 27.77 -10.72 7.47
N LEU A 338 28.82 -10.84 6.64
CA LEU A 338 30.16 -11.28 7.07
C LEU A 338 30.84 -10.26 7.98
N ASP A 339 30.68 -8.96 7.71
CA ASP A 339 31.20 -7.87 8.54
C ASP A 339 30.58 -7.87 9.94
N GLY A 340 29.35 -8.40 10.09
CA GLY A 340 28.72 -8.66 11.37
C GLY A 340 29.37 -9.78 12.22
N GLY A 341 30.45 -10.38 11.73
CA GLY A 341 31.21 -11.43 12.41
C GLY A 341 30.63 -12.85 12.30
N ASN A 342 29.62 -13.04 11.46
CA ASN A 342 28.99 -14.34 11.19
C ASN A 342 29.55 -14.92 9.88
N SER A 343 29.92 -16.22 9.89
CA SER A 343 30.44 -16.90 8.69
C SER A 343 29.76 -18.25 8.39
N GLU A 344 28.81 -18.65 9.22
CA GLU A 344 28.14 -19.93 9.11
C GLU A 344 27.02 -19.92 8.06
N LEU A 345 27.06 -20.84 7.10
CA LEU A 345 26.06 -20.95 6.02
C LEU A 345 24.63 -21.14 6.52
N LYS A 346 24.43 -21.92 7.58
CA LYS A 346 23.10 -22.16 8.14
C LYS A 346 22.51 -20.89 8.76
N SER A 347 23.31 -20.12 9.47
CA SER A 347 22.93 -18.84 10.03
C SER A 347 22.66 -17.79 8.93
N PHE A 348 23.42 -17.84 7.83
CA PHE A 348 23.14 -17.02 6.65
C PHE A 348 21.78 -17.33 6.02
N MET A 349 21.39 -18.61 5.92
CA MET A 349 20.08 -18.98 5.39
C MET A 349 18.93 -18.44 6.25
N THR A 350 19.10 -18.43 7.59
CA THR A 350 18.15 -17.80 8.49
C THR A 350 18.06 -16.28 8.24
N TYR A 351 19.21 -15.61 8.14
CA TYR A 351 19.28 -14.18 7.82
C TYR A 351 18.65 -13.85 6.46
N TRP A 352 18.88 -14.69 5.43
CA TRP A 352 18.24 -14.58 4.13
C TRP A 352 16.72 -14.63 4.28
N ASP A 353 16.19 -15.67 4.94
CA ASP A 353 14.75 -15.90 5.05
C ASP A 353 14.03 -14.83 5.90
N GLU A 354 14.67 -14.30 6.92
CA GLU A 354 14.07 -13.30 7.80
C GLU A 354 14.16 -11.87 7.24
N SER A 355 15.28 -11.52 6.60
CA SER A 355 15.61 -10.12 6.30
C SER A 355 16.02 -9.87 4.85
N MET A 356 17.06 -10.56 4.36
CA MET A 356 17.77 -10.18 3.15
C MET A 356 16.95 -10.38 1.88
N LYS A 357 16.12 -11.41 1.79
CA LYS A 357 15.32 -11.73 0.59
C LYS A 357 14.35 -10.61 0.18
N LYS A 358 13.96 -9.74 1.13
CA LYS A 358 13.08 -8.59 0.90
C LYS A 358 13.85 -7.27 0.83
N LYS A 359 15.17 -7.30 0.82
CA LYS A 359 16.00 -6.11 0.66
C LYS A 359 15.81 -5.59 -0.76
N PRO A 360 15.35 -4.33 -0.93
CA PRO A 360 15.21 -3.76 -2.26
C PRO A 360 16.60 -3.46 -2.83
N ILE A 361 16.78 -3.74 -4.11
CA ILE A 361 17.96 -3.25 -4.83
C ILE A 361 17.82 -1.74 -5.06
N PRO A 362 18.91 -0.96 -5.08
CA PRO A 362 18.89 0.42 -5.54
C PRO A 362 18.36 0.43 -6.97
N SER A 363 17.26 1.15 -7.21
CA SER A 363 16.67 1.22 -8.56
C SER A 363 17.67 1.85 -9.50
N CYS A 364 18.26 1.05 -10.36
CA CYS A 364 18.80 1.58 -11.60
C CYS A 364 17.63 2.16 -12.38
N ASP A 365 17.75 3.38 -12.91
CA ASP A 365 16.82 4.18 -13.70
C ASP A 365 15.86 3.40 -14.64
N LYS A 366 15.03 2.52 -14.09
CA LYS A 366 13.98 1.86 -14.86
C LYS A 366 12.87 2.87 -15.05
N LEU A 367 12.85 3.47 -16.22
CA LEU A 367 11.83 4.38 -16.73
C LEU A 367 10.49 3.64 -16.90
N GLY A 368 9.78 3.41 -15.81
CA GLY A 368 8.48 2.73 -15.82
C GLY A 368 7.46 3.41 -14.91
N VAL A 369 6.18 3.08 -15.12
CA VAL A 369 5.10 3.51 -14.25
C VAL A 369 5.17 2.73 -12.93
N ARG A 370 5.20 3.45 -11.81
CA ARG A 370 5.38 2.83 -10.48
C ARG A 370 4.08 2.19 -10.00
N VAL A 371 4.15 0.95 -9.54
CA VAL A 371 3.04 0.27 -8.87
C VAL A 371 3.33 0.14 -7.39
N LEU A 372 2.51 0.79 -6.55
CA LEU A 372 2.72 0.90 -5.11
C LEU A 372 1.45 0.57 -4.34
N THR A 373 1.59 0.05 -3.12
CA THR A 373 0.45 0.07 -2.20
C THR A 373 0.21 1.49 -1.67
N ILE A 374 -1.05 1.80 -1.33
CA ILE A 374 -1.44 3.11 -0.76
C ILE A 374 -0.58 3.44 0.47
N HIS A 375 -0.28 2.46 1.32
CA HIS A 375 0.57 2.67 2.50
C HIS A 375 1.99 3.10 2.15
N LYS A 376 2.59 2.49 1.12
CA LYS A 376 3.94 2.85 0.64
C LYS A 376 3.97 4.20 -0.06
N SER A 377 2.85 4.64 -0.61
CA SER A 377 2.75 5.94 -1.29
C SER A 377 2.63 7.13 -0.32
N LYS A 378 2.39 6.88 0.98
CA LYS A 378 2.30 7.96 1.98
C LYS A 378 3.62 8.75 2.02
N GLY A 379 3.52 10.08 2.06
CA GLY A 379 4.67 10.99 1.96
C GLY A 379 5.12 11.28 0.52
N LEU A 380 4.81 10.42 -0.45
CA LEU A 380 5.16 10.64 -1.86
C LEU A 380 4.12 11.52 -2.57
N ALA A 381 4.50 12.02 -3.75
CA ALA A 381 3.62 12.71 -4.67
C ALA A 381 3.98 12.34 -6.11
N PHE A 382 2.97 12.29 -6.98
CA PHE A 382 3.13 11.90 -8.38
C PHE A 382 2.33 12.86 -9.25
N ARG A 383 2.87 13.18 -10.41
CA ARG A 383 2.17 14.03 -11.37
C ARG A 383 0.85 13.41 -11.82
N ALA A 384 0.84 12.10 -12.05
CA ALA A 384 -0.36 11.34 -12.35
C ALA A 384 -0.51 10.13 -11.41
N VAL A 385 -1.74 9.93 -10.91
CA VAL A 385 -2.11 8.81 -10.05
C VAL A 385 -3.29 8.07 -10.65
N PHE A 386 -3.16 6.73 -10.67
CA PHE A 386 -4.20 5.81 -11.11
C PHE A 386 -4.61 4.90 -9.95
N LEU A 387 -5.90 4.77 -9.73
CA LEU A 387 -6.53 3.91 -8.73
C LEU A 387 -7.46 2.92 -9.44
N PRO A 388 -6.94 1.78 -9.95
CA PRO A 388 -7.72 0.84 -10.75
C PRO A 388 -8.76 0.07 -9.95
N TYR A 389 -8.55 -0.08 -8.63
CA TYR A 389 -9.39 -0.88 -7.74
C TYR A 389 -9.75 -0.09 -6.50
N LEU A 390 -11.00 0.35 -6.39
CA LEU A 390 -11.54 1.04 -5.22
C LEU A 390 -12.63 0.21 -4.55
N ASP A 391 -12.39 -1.08 -4.42
CA ASP A 391 -13.36 -2.12 -4.05
C ASP A 391 -13.16 -2.73 -2.66
N TRP A 392 -12.20 -2.23 -1.86
CA TRP A 392 -12.07 -2.68 -0.48
C TRP A 392 -13.22 -2.19 0.39
N ALA A 393 -13.62 -3.04 1.34
CA ALA A 393 -14.75 -2.77 2.21
C ALA A 393 -14.49 -1.58 3.16
N VAL A 394 -15.55 -0.79 3.40
CA VAL A 394 -15.55 0.29 4.41
C VAL A 394 -15.35 -0.31 5.81
N GLU A 395 -16.11 -1.36 6.12
CA GLU A 395 -16.02 -2.10 7.38
C GLU A 395 -16.34 -3.57 7.14
N LYS A 396 -15.37 -4.44 7.27
CA LYS A 396 -15.59 -5.88 7.12
C LYS A 396 -14.89 -6.61 8.24
N ASP A 397 -15.65 -7.49 8.91
CA ASP A 397 -15.06 -8.43 9.84
C ASP A 397 -14.20 -9.43 9.08
N ARG A 398 -12.94 -9.57 9.50
CA ARG A 398 -12.05 -10.62 9.02
C ARG A 398 -11.87 -11.63 10.15
N THR A 399 -11.87 -12.90 9.80
CA THR A 399 -11.68 -13.99 10.77
C THR A 399 -10.33 -13.93 11.48
N ASP A 400 -9.33 -13.33 10.82
CA ASP A 400 -7.96 -13.23 11.32
C ASP A 400 -7.71 -11.95 12.15
N ASP A 401 -8.68 -11.03 12.20
CA ASP A 401 -8.56 -9.83 13.00
C ASP A 401 -8.76 -10.14 14.48
N ILE A 402 -7.90 -9.59 15.32
CA ILE A 402 -8.00 -9.69 16.78
C ILE A 402 -8.37 -8.32 17.36
N MET A 403 -9.51 -8.27 18.02
CA MET A 403 -9.92 -7.12 18.83
C MET A 403 -9.60 -7.38 20.30
N TRP A 404 -8.95 -6.42 20.95
CA TRP A 404 -8.61 -6.47 22.36
C TRP A 404 -9.72 -5.83 23.19
N VAL A 405 -10.42 -6.64 23.99
CA VAL A 405 -11.57 -6.20 24.78
C VAL A 405 -11.20 -6.11 26.25
N LEU A 406 -11.62 -5.02 26.91
CA LEU A 406 -11.48 -4.84 28.34
C LEU A 406 -12.71 -5.42 29.04
N PRO A 407 -12.58 -6.54 29.76
CA PRO A 407 -13.74 -7.16 30.42
C PRO A 407 -14.15 -6.34 31.64
N LYS A 408 -15.42 -5.93 31.69
CA LYS A 408 -15.99 -5.16 32.81
C LYS A 408 -16.73 -6.05 33.82
N GLU A 409 -17.19 -7.24 33.40
CA GLU A 409 -18.05 -8.11 34.18
C GLU A 409 -17.35 -9.36 34.72
N LYS A 410 -17.80 -9.82 35.89
CA LYS A 410 -17.34 -11.08 36.49
C LYS A 410 -17.88 -12.28 35.67
N PRO A 411 -17.10 -13.37 35.55
CA PRO A 411 -15.77 -13.60 36.15
C PRO A 411 -14.60 -13.05 35.33
N TYR A 412 -14.83 -12.51 34.14
CA TYR A 412 -13.81 -12.17 33.15
C TYR A 412 -12.99 -10.92 33.50
N ASN A 413 -13.49 -10.08 34.42
CA ASN A 413 -12.80 -8.87 34.87
C ASN A 413 -11.52 -9.13 35.70
N CYS A 414 -11.20 -10.39 35.99
CA CYS A 414 -9.88 -10.77 36.51
C CYS A 414 -8.78 -10.74 35.44
N LEU A 415 -9.13 -10.71 34.16
CA LEU A 415 -8.20 -10.57 33.07
C LEU A 415 -8.04 -9.11 32.68
N PRO A 416 -6.81 -8.63 32.46
CA PRO A 416 -6.59 -7.23 32.07
C PRO A 416 -7.15 -6.93 30.67
N VAL A 417 -7.16 -7.94 29.78
CA VAL A 417 -7.61 -7.81 28.38
C VAL A 417 -7.93 -9.20 27.85
N ILE A 418 -8.89 -9.29 26.93
CA ILE A 418 -9.28 -10.53 26.26
C ILE A 418 -9.16 -10.35 24.74
N PRO A 419 -8.41 -11.22 24.02
CA PRO A 419 -8.42 -11.25 22.58
C PRO A 419 -9.76 -11.86 22.09
N SER A 420 -10.42 -11.21 21.15
CA SER A 420 -11.66 -11.68 20.56
C SER A 420 -11.69 -11.42 19.06
N SER A 421 -12.18 -12.35 18.27
CA SER A 421 -12.42 -12.09 16.84
C SER A 421 -13.71 -11.28 16.70
N PRO A 422 -13.68 -10.14 16.00
CA PRO A 422 -14.87 -9.34 15.77
C PRO A 422 -15.87 -10.12 14.92
N THR A 423 -17.08 -10.26 15.42
CA THR A 423 -18.19 -10.91 14.73
C THR A 423 -19.48 -10.14 14.96
N SER A 424 -20.40 -10.19 14.00
CA SER A 424 -21.70 -9.51 14.10
C SER A 424 -22.52 -9.93 15.34
N LYS A 425 -22.25 -11.10 15.92
CA LYS A 425 -22.88 -11.57 17.17
C LYS A 425 -22.53 -10.68 18.37
N MET A 426 -21.40 -9.98 18.32
CA MET A 426 -20.94 -9.09 19.41
C MET A 426 -21.86 -7.87 19.58
N LYS A 427 -22.62 -7.48 18.56
CA LYS A 427 -23.64 -6.39 18.65
C LYS A 427 -24.65 -6.60 19.76
N ASN A 428 -24.95 -7.87 20.09
CA ASN A 428 -25.93 -8.25 21.11
C ASN A 428 -25.26 -8.80 22.39
N SER A 429 -23.99 -8.51 22.60
CA SER A 429 -23.21 -8.95 23.77
C SER A 429 -22.84 -7.79 24.68
N ILE A 430 -22.29 -8.11 25.86
CA ILE A 430 -21.70 -7.13 26.80
C ILE A 430 -20.53 -6.33 26.17
N TYR A 431 -20.06 -6.71 25.00
CA TYR A 431 -18.97 -6.07 24.25
C TYR A 431 -19.47 -5.25 23.05
N ALA A 432 -20.77 -4.96 22.97
CA ALA A 432 -21.38 -4.20 21.88
C ALA A 432 -20.68 -2.85 21.67
N ASP A 433 -20.42 -2.09 22.75
CA ASP A 433 -19.73 -0.79 22.68
C ASP A 433 -18.32 -0.92 22.08
N ALA A 434 -17.57 -1.96 22.46
CA ALA A 434 -16.24 -2.20 21.94
C ALA A 434 -16.27 -2.60 20.46
N TYR A 435 -17.25 -3.39 20.05
CA TYR A 435 -17.47 -3.78 18.65
C TYR A 435 -17.81 -2.54 17.80
N GLU A 436 -18.71 -1.71 18.25
CA GLU A 436 -19.12 -0.47 17.56
C GLU A 436 -17.93 0.52 17.42
N ALA A 437 -17.13 0.67 18.49
CA ALA A 437 -15.93 1.51 18.44
C ALA A 437 -14.90 0.98 17.43
N GLU A 438 -14.69 -0.34 17.37
CA GLU A 438 -13.79 -0.96 16.40
C GLU A 438 -14.26 -0.74 14.96
N HIS A 439 -15.56 -0.90 14.70
CA HIS A 439 -16.15 -0.65 13.39
C HIS A 439 -16.04 0.83 12.98
N PHE A 440 -16.25 1.73 13.93
CA PHE A 440 -16.04 3.16 13.67
C PHE A 440 -14.58 3.47 13.30
N ASP A 441 -13.62 2.94 14.04
CA ASP A 441 -12.20 3.13 13.76
C ASP A 441 -11.80 2.55 12.38
N ARG A 442 -12.38 1.42 11.96
CA ARG A 442 -12.19 0.84 10.62
C ARG A 442 -12.76 1.72 9.51
N ARG A 443 -13.92 2.32 9.71
CA ARG A 443 -14.50 3.28 8.76
C ARG A 443 -13.59 4.48 8.57
N VAL A 444 -13.11 5.06 9.66
CA VAL A 444 -12.16 6.18 9.63
C VAL A 444 -10.90 5.77 8.87
N GLU A 445 -10.30 4.63 9.21
CA GLU A 445 -9.07 4.13 8.58
C GLU A 445 -9.24 3.90 7.07
N ASN A 446 -10.33 3.24 6.63
CA ASN A 446 -10.55 2.95 5.23
C ASN A 446 -10.90 4.19 4.40
N LEU A 447 -11.61 5.17 4.98
CA LEU A 447 -11.81 6.46 4.33
C LEU A 447 -10.51 7.27 4.25
N ASN A 448 -9.70 7.25 5.31
CA ASN A 448 -8.37 7.86 5.32
C ASN A 448 -7.45 7.26 4.26
N LEU A 449 -7.51 5.94 4.05
CA LEU A 449 -6.75 5.28 2.97
C LEU A 449 -7.12 5.83 1.60
N ALA A 450 -8.41 6.00 1.31
CA ALA A 450 -8.86 6.62 0.08
C ALA A 450 -8.38 8.08 -0.02
N TYR A 451 -8.51 8.84 1.07
CA TYR A 451 -8.03 10.22 1.13
C TYR A 451 -6.52 10.33 0.85
N VAL A 452 -5.71 9.49 1.50
CA VAL A 452 -4.27 9.44 1.23
C VAL A 452 -4.00 9.13 -0.23
N ALA A 453 -4.66 8.14 -0.83
CA ALA A 453 -4.45 7.75 -2.22
C ALA A 453 -4.77 8.90 -3.19
N PHE A 454 -5.91 9.56 -3.03
CA PHE A 454 -6.35 10.67 -3.88
C PHE A 454 -5.42 11.89 -3.76
N THR A 455 -4.91 12.15 -2.54
CA THR A 455 -4.01 13.29 -2.28
C THR A 455 -2.57 13.06 -2.71
N ARG A 456 -2.24 11.91 -3.32
CA ARG A 456 -0.93 11.69 -3.95
C ARG A 456 -0.80 12.34 -5.31
N ALA A 457 -1.92 12.65 -5.97
CA ALA A 457 -1.96 13.26 -7.28
C ALA A 457 -1.63 14.76 -7.23
N GLU A 458 -0.71 15.19 -8.08
CA GLU A 458 -0.42 16.61 -8.29
C GLU A 458 -1.31 17.20 -9.38
N GLU A 459 -1.34 16.60 -10.57
CA GLU A 459 -1.98 17.16 -11.76
C GLU A 459 -3.09 16.27 -12.32
N PHE A 460 -2.89 14.94 -12.34
CA PHE A 460 -3.83 14.00 -12.94
C PHE A 460 -4.24 12.91 -11.94
N LEU A 461 -5.55 12.71 -11.78
CA LEU A 461 -6.11 11.66 -10.93
C LEU A 461 -7.15 10.86 -11.71
N TYR A 462 -6.93 9.55 -11.83
CA TYR A 462 -7.86 8.62 -12.45
C TYR A 462 -8.26 7.53 -11.46
N VAL A 463 -9.55 7.38 -11.25
CA VAL A 463 -10.12 6.44 -10.28
C VAL A 463 -11.15 5.56 -10.97
N TRP A 464 -11.10 4.25 -10.72
CA TRP A 464 -12.10 3.29 -11.19
C TRP A 464 -12.68 2.52 -10.02
N ALA A 465 -13.99 2.29 -10.06
CA ALA A 465 -14.68 1.46 -9.08
C ALA A 465 -15.80 0.64 -9.73
N LYS A 466 -16.00 -0.56 -9.19
CA LYS A 466 -17.23 -1.34 -9.44
C LYS A 466 -18.24 -0.97 -8.36
N VAL A 467 -19.44 -0.54 -8.76
CA VAL A 467 -20.44 -0.05 -7.81
C VAL A 467 -21.80 -0.68 -8.09
N ARG A 468 -22.58 -0.90 -7.04
CA ARG A 468 -23.98 -1.28 -7.13
C ARG A 468 -24.86 -0.03 -7.14
N GLU A 469 -25.94 -0.04 -7.90
CA GLU A 469 -26.83 1.11 -8.09
C GLU A 469 -27.52 1.59 -6.79
N ASP A 470 -27.97 0.63 -5.98
CA ASP A 470 -28.74 0.90 -4.75
C ASP A 470 -28.03 0.28 -3.55
N VAL A 471 -27.22 1.05 -2.85
CA VAL A 471 -26.49 0.62 -1.66
C VAL A 471 -26.83 1.53 -0.49
N SER A 472 -27.08 0.95 0.69
CA SER A 472 -27.30 1.71 1.92
C SER A 472 -26.05 1.81 2.78
N VAL A 473 -25.94 2.87 3.57
CA VAL A 473 -24.81 3.12 4.50
C VAL A 473 -24.63 1.98 5.51
N SER A 474 -25.72 1.33 5.90
CA SER A 474 -25.72 0.24 6.89
C SER A 474 -25.38 -1.13 6.30
N GLN A 475 -25.01 -1.21 5.03
CA GLN A 475 -24.74 -2.47 4.36
C GLN A 475 -23.36 -3.00 4.76
N HIS A 476 -23.30 -4.23 5.27
CA HIS A 476 -22.09 -4.83 5.83
C HIS A 476 -20.94 -5.04 4.82
N ASP A 477 -21.28 -5.20 3.54
CA ASP A 477 -20.32 -5.41 2.44
C ASP A 477 -20.12 -4.16 1.57
N LEU A 478 -20.42 -2.97 2.13
CA LEU A 478 -20.22 -1.69 1.48
C LEU A 478 -18.74 -1.48 1.15
N THR A 479 -18.42 -1.16 -0.12
CA THR A 479 -17.08 -0.82 -0.53
C THR A 479 -16.83 0.69 -0.47
N ILE A 480 -15.55 1.10 -0.41
CA ILE A 480 -15.18 2.52 -0.45
C ILE A 480 -15.63 3.16 -1.75
N GLY A 481 -15.46 2.47 -2.89
CA GLY A 481 -15.94 2.97 -4.19
C GLY A 481 -17.43 3.24 -4.22
N GLU A 482 -18.24 2.33 -3.66
CA GLU A 482 -19.68 2.51 -3.51
C GLU A 482 -20.04 3.68 -2.60
N ALA A 483 -19.33 3.81 -1.46
CA ALA A 483 -19.55 4.90 -0.52
C ALA A 483 -19.29 6.28 -1.17
N LEU A 484 -18.15 6.41 -1.88
CA LEU A 484 -17.80 7.65 -2.58
C LEU A 484 -18.76 7.95 -3.74
N TYR A 485 -19.16 6.91 -4.50
CA TYR A 485 -20.14 7.05 -5.58
C TYR A 485 -21.51 7.49 -5.05
N GLN A 486 -22.08 6.81 -4.06
CA GLN A 486 -23.40 7.14 -3.51
C GLN A 486 -23.42 8.55 -2.88
N ALA A 487 -22.35 8.92 -2.19
CA ALA A 487 -22.23 10.22 -1.55
C ALA A 487 -22.21 11.39 -2.57
N SER A 488 -21.70 11.15 -3.77
CA SER A 488 -21.54 12.18 -4.82
C SER A 488 -22.32 11.84 -6.10
N LYS A 489 -23.34 11.01 -6.01
CA LYS A 489 -24.10 10.48 -7.15
C LYS A 489 -24.68 11.56 -8.06
N ASP A 490 -25.07 12.70 -7.51
CA ASP A 490 -25.56 13.88 -8.24
C ASP A 490 -24.50 14.50 -9.18
N ARG A 491 -23.23 14.18 -9.01
CA ARG A 491 -22.11 14.67 -9.84
C ARG A 491 -21.76 13.74 -10.99
N PHE A 492 -22.25 12.51 -10.95
CA PHE A 492 -21.98 11.53 -11.98
C PHE A 492 -22.91 11.70 -13.17
N SER A 493 -22.37 11.44 -14.36
CA SER A 493 -23.12 11.42 -15.62
C SER A 493 -22.61 10.30 -16.51
N GLY A 494 -23.52 9.66 -17.24
CA GLY A 494 -23.16 8.57 -18.14
C GLY A 494 -24.38 7.74 -18.57
N THR A 495 -24.15 6.76 -19.45
CA THR A 495 -25.15 5.84 -19.97
C THR A 495 -24.57 4.41 -19.98
N ASP A 496 -25.44 3.42 -20.14
CA ASP A 496 -25.07 2.01 -20.37
C ASP A 496 -24.19 1.37 -19.26
N GLY A 497 -24.49 1.72 -17.99
CA GLY A 497 -23.78 1.14 -16.83
C GLY A 497 -22.39 1.73 -16.58
N ARG A 498 -21.99 2.76 -17.33
CA ARG A 498 -20.75 3.51 -17.09
C ARG A 498 -21.06 4.95 -16.74
N GLU A 499 -20.72 5.35 -15.55
CA GLU A 499 -20.91 6.69 -15.04
C GLU A 499 -19.57 7.34 -14.66
N LYS A 500 -19.44 8.63 -14.91
CA LYS A 500 -18.21 9.38 -14.64
C LYS A 500 -18.51 10.70 -13.94
N TYR A 501 -17.67 11.04 -12.97
CA TYR A 501 -17.54 12.36 -12.40
C TYR A 501 -16.20 12.95 -12.82
N VAL A 502 -16.19 14.12 -13.46
CA VAL A 502 -14.99 14.75 -14.03
C VAL A 502 -14.84 16.17 -13.50
N SER A 503 -13.62 16.54 -13.14
CA SER A 503 -13.21 17.89 -12.79
C SER A 503 -12.01 18.31 -13.66
N GLY A 504 -12.16 19.35 -14.45
CA GLY A 504 -11.13 19.84 -15.37
C GLY A 504 -11.31 19.38 -16.83
N VAL A 505 -10.32 19.68 -17.65
CA VAL A 505 -10.30 19.30 -19.06
C VAL A 505 -9.29 18.18 -19.26
N PRO A 506 -9.66 17.07 -19.92
CA PRO A 506 -8.74 15.97 -20.16
C PRO A 506 -7.54 16.42 -21.00
N PRO A 507 -6.36 15.80 -20.82
CA PRO A 507 -5.20 16.08 -21.65
C PRO A 507 -5.54 15.81 -23.12
N ARG A 508 -5.23 16.76 -24.03
CA ARG A 508 -5.46 16.62 -25.45
C ARG A 508 -4.19 16.22 -26.17
N LEU A 509 -4.29 15.24 -27.04
CA LEU A 509 -3.27 14.92 -28.05
C LEU A 509 -3.22 16.08 -29.06
N GLY A 510 -2.13 16.84 -29.09
CA GLY A 510 -1.90 17.84 -30.16
C GLY A 510 -1.45 19.21 -29.67
N ASN A 511 -0.64 19.85 -30.46
CA ASN A 511 0.19 21.04 -30.36
C ASN A 511 -0.50 22.37 -29.94
N ASP A 512 -1.30 22.41 -28.89
CA ASP A 512 -1.79 23.71 -28.36
C ASP A 512 -1.76 23.71 -26.82
N ALA A 513 -0.59 24.02 -26.29
CA ALA A 513 -0.41 24.38 -24.90
C ALA A 513 -0.95 25.80 -24.64
N ARG A 514 -2.24 26.04 -24.83
CA ARG A 514 -2.95 27.20 -24.32
C ARG A 514 -3.90 26.76 -23.22
N VAL A 515 -3.57 27.15 -22.01
CA VAL A 515 -4.43 27.03 -20.83
C VAL A 515 -5.74 27.77 -21.12
N VAL A 516 -6.80 27.01 -21.44
CA VAL A 516 -8.15 27.57 -21.48
C VAL A 516 -8.67 27.59 -20.05
N SER A 517 -8.69 28.77 -19.45
CA SER A 517 -9.38 29.01 -18.18
C SER A 517 -10.90 28.90 -18.43
N VAL A 518 -11.50 27.81 -17.97
CA VAL A 518 -12.96 27.73 -17.88
C VAL A 518 -13.37 28.52 -16.64
N SER A 519 -14.11 29.59 -16.83
CA SER A 519 -14.72 30.38 -15.75
C SER A 519 -15.63 29.49 -14.90
N PRO A 520 -15.63 29.64 -13.57
CA PRO A 520 -16.57 28.94 -12.73
C PRO A 520 -18.00 29.35 -13.12
N VAL A 521 -18.88 28.37 -13.29
CA VAL A 521 -20.32 28.62 -13.42
C VAL A 521 -20.74 29.37 -12.16
N ALA A 522 -21.25 30.59 -12.35
CA ALA A 522 -21.75 31.43 -11.28
C ALA A 522 -22.86 30.65 -10.56
N GLU A 523 -22.70 30.43 -9.27
CA GLU A 523 -23.78 30.03 -8.39
C GLU A 523 -24.84 31.14 -8.44
N GLY A 524 -26.02 30.80 -8.98
CA GLY A 524 -27.16 31.66 -8.95
C GLY A 524 -27.61 31.90 -7.52
N ALA A 525 -27.49 33.12 -7.08
CA ALA A 525 -28.10 33.62 -5.88
C ALA A 525 -29.64 33.53 -5.98
N SER A 526 -30.28 32.84 -5.08
CA SER A 526 -31.57 33.18 -4.47
C SER A 526 -31.78 32.31 -3.21
#